data_720c807c5ad7bc117ab3a2080ab11652
#
_entry.id   720c807c5ad7bc117ab3a2080ab11652
#
_cell.length_a   1.000
_cell.length_b   1.000
_cell.length_c   1.000
_cell.angle_alpha   90.00
_cell.angle_beta   90.00
_cell.angle_gamma   90.00
#
_symmetry.space_group_name_H-M   'P 1'
#
loop_
_entity.id
_entity.type
_entity.pdbx_description
1 polymer ?
#
loop_
_entity_poly.entity_id
_entity_poly.type
_entity_poly.pdbx_seq_one_letter_code
_entity_poly.pdbx_strand_id
1 'polypeptide(L)'
;MAKSILQSDKECYLCRKRYNLRTTRSLEEHHILFGRGRRELSEQYGLKVWLCHDHHNEPPLGVHFDPTARRELEQAAQFAFDDLHGPGSFAKVFGEEI
;
A
#
# COMPACT_ATOMS: atom_id res chain seq x y z
N MET A 1 6.25 -15.03 4.60
CA MET A 1 5.63 -13.82 4.05
C MET A 1 5.24 -12.88 5.18
N ALA A 2 5.61 -11.62 5.06
CA ALA A 2 5.24 -10.63 6.07
C ALA A 2 3.78 -10.25 5.95
N LYS A 3 3.15 -9.95 7.09
CA LYS A 3 1.79 -9.40 7.09
C LYS A 3 1.86 -7.91 6.82
N SER A 4 0.77 -7.34 6.28
CA SER A 4 0.67 -5.91 6.09
C SER A 4 0.82 -5.16 7.41
N ILE A 5 1.63 -4.11 7.44
CA ILE A 5 1.73 -3.23 8.61
C ILE A 5 0.71 -2.10 8.56
N LEU A 6 -0.02 -1.96 7.43
CA LEU A 6 -1.03 -0.92 7.26
C LEU A 6 -2.44 -1.43 7.54
N GLN A 7 -2.64 -2.74 7.48
CA GLN A 7 -3.98 -3.30 7.44
C GLN A 7 -4.00 -4.68 8.10
N SER A 8 -4.92 -4.89 9.03
CA SER A 8 -5.06 -6.18 9.71
C SER A 8 -6.15 -7.05 9.08
N ASP A 9 -7.17 -6.43 8.49
CA ASP A 9 -8.30 -7.16 7.92
C ASP A 9 -8.17 -7.27 6.40
N LYS A 10 -8.66 -8.40 5.87
CA LYS A 10 -8.66 -8.61 4.42
C LYS A 10 -9.88 -7.95 3.80
N GLU A 11 -9.73 -6.69 3.47
CA GLU A 11 -10.75 -5.87 2.83
C GLU A 11 -10.07 -4.80 1.99
N CYS A 12 -10.79 -4.18 1.06
CA CYS A 12 -10.20 -3.12 0.24
C CYS A 12 -9.84 -1.92 1.10
N TYR A 13 -8.55 -1.61 1.13
CA TYR A 13 -8.02 -0.52 1.93
C TYR A 13 -8.64 0.82 1.55
N LEU A 14 -8.75 1.11 0.26
CA LEU A 14 -9.29 2.38 -0.22
C LEU A 14 -10.80 2.50 -0.04
N CYS A 15 -11.55 1.42 -0.23
CA CYS A 15 -12.98 1.45 0.07
C CYS A 15 -13.22 1.77 1.53
N ARG A 16 -12.44 1.16 2.41
CA ARG A 16 -12.56 1.41 3.84
C ARG A 16 -12.21 2.84 4.20
N LYS A 17 -11.08 3.33 3.67
CA LYS A 17 -10.59 4.66 4.01
C LYS A 17 -11.47 5.77 3.47
N ARG A 18 -11.95 5.63 2.23
CA ARG A 18 -12.69 6.69 1.55
C ARG A 18 -14.18 6.67 1.83
N TYR A 19 -14.76 5.48 1.97
CA TYR A 19 -16.20 5.32 2.06
C TYR A 19 -16.66 4.64 3.33
N ASN A 20 -15.73 4.22 4.19
CA ASN A 20 -16.01 3.39 5.35
C ASN A 20 -16.81 2.15 4.96
N LEU A 21 -16.45 1.58 3.81
CA LEU A 21 -17.13 0.44 3.21
C LEU A 21 -16.23 -0.79 3.27
N ARG A 22 -16.79 -1.89 3.79
CA ARG A 22 -16.04 -3.15 3.87
C ARG A 22 -16.25 -3.97 2.59
N THR A 23 -15.36 -3.78 1.62
CA THR A 23 -15.38 -4.53 0.36
C THR A 23 -14.46 -5.74 0.50
N THR A 24 -15.04 -6.93 0.35
CA THR A 24 -14.31 -8.20 0.51
C THR A 24 -14.27 -9.05 -0.76
N ARG A 25 -14.88 -8.57 -1.85
CA ARG A 25 -14.91 -9.28 -3.12
C ARG A 25 -13.83 -8.79 -4.07
N SER A 26 -13.34 -9.70 -4.89
CA SER A 26 -12.37 -9.40 -5.95
C SER A 26 -11.15 -8.67 -5.42
N LEU A 27 -10.68 -9.11 -4.25
CA LEU A 27 -9.51 -8.49 -3.62
C LEU A 27 -8.23 -8.96 -4.29
N GLU A 28 -7.32 -8.01 -4.52
CA GLU A 28 -6.02 -8.26 -5.10
C GLU A 28 -4.97 -7.66 -4.16
N GLU A 29 -3.86 -8.36 -3.98
CA GLU A 29 -2.79 -7.87 -3.13
C GLU A 29 -1.96 -6.85 -3.92
N HIS A 30 -1.80 -5.66 -3.35
CA HIS A 30 -1.02 -4.60 -3.95
C HIS A 30 0.24 -4.32 -3.13
N HIS A 31 1.40 -4.49 -3.74
CA HIS A 31 2.66 -4.07 -3.14
C HIS A 31 2.82 -2.57 -3.39
N ILE A 32 2.83 -1.79 -2.31
CA ILE A 32 2.74 -0.33 -2.41
C ILE A 32 3.93 0.26 -3.15
N LEU A 33 5.13 -0.21 -2.82
CA LEU A 33 6.31 0.16 -3.57
C LEU A 33 6.67 -0.99 -4.50
N PHE A 34 6.76 -0.70 -5.77
CA PHE A 34 7.03 -1.72 -6.77
C PHE A 34 8.07 -1.21 -7.77
N GLY A 35 8.45 -2.08 -8.71
CA GLY A 35 9.55 -1.82 -9.61
C GLY A 35 10.80 -2.55 -9.15
N ARG A 36 11.94 -2.19 -9.71
CA ARG A 36 13.19 -2.92 -9.52
C ARG A 36 13.61 -2.99 -8.04
N GLY A 37 13.51 -4.18 -7.47
CA GLY A 37 13.90 -4.44 -6.07
C GLY A 37 12.95 -3.93 -5.02
N ARG A 38 12.05 -3.02 -5.35
CA ARG A 38 11.15 -2.39 -4.38
C ARG A 38 9.99 -3.29 -4.01
N ARG A 39 9.50 -4.10 -4.96
CA ARG A 39 8.42 -5.03 -4.69
C ARG A 39 8.84 -6.07 -3.65
N GLU A 40 10.06 -6.56 -3.74
CA GLU A 40 10.59 -7.52 -2.78
C GLU A 40 10.71 -6.91 -1.39
N LEU A 41 11.16 -5.65 -1.31
CA LEU A 41 11.24 -4.93 -0.04
C LEU A 41 9.84 -4.68 0.54
N SER A 42 8.87 -4.35 -0.32
CA SER A 42 7.48 -4.21 0.13
C SER A 42 6.96 -5.51 0.72
N GLU A 43 7.23 -6.63 0.09
CA GLU A 43 6.83 -7.93 0.60
C GLU A 43 7.52 -8.23 1.93
N GLN A 44 8.82 -7.97 2.01
CA GLN A 44 9.61 -8.25 3.20
C GLN A 44 9.14 -7.45 4.42
N TYR A 45 8.79 -6.19 4.22
CA TYR A 45 8.43 -5.28 5.30
C TYR A 45 6.93 -5.09 5.49
N GLY A 46 6.11 -5.80 4.74
CA GLY A 46 4.67 -5.72 4.87
C GLY A 46 4.06 -4.42 4.35
N LEU A 47 4.71 -3.78 3.38
CA LEU A 47 4.20 -2.56 2.74
C LEU A 47 3.27 -2.95 1.59
N LYS A 48 2.15 -3.54 1.95
CA LYS A 48 1.17 -4.05 0.99
C LYS A 48 -0.22 -3.96 1.60
N VAL A 49 -1.21 -3.82 0.74
CA VAL A 49 -2.62 -3.76 1.13
C VAL A 49 -3.47 -4.58 0.18
N TRP A 50 -4.67 -4.94 0.63
CA TRP A 50 -5.69 -5.52 -0.23
C TRP A 50 -6.45 -4.39 -0.89
N LEU A 51 -6.68 -4.49 -2.19
CA LEU A 51 -7.50 -3.56 -2.96
C LEU A 51 -8.50 -4.35 -3.78
N CYS A 52 -9.72 -3.85 -3.90
CA CYS A 52 -10.66 -4.44 -4.86
C CYS A 52 -10.14 -4.15 -6.27
N HIS A 53 -10.61 -4.93 -7.24
CA HIS A 53 -10.14 -4.80 -8.62
C HIS A 53 -10.27 -3.36 -9.13
N ASP A 54 -11.39 -2.69 -8.82
CA ASP A 54 -11.63 -1.32 -9.30
C ASP A 54 -10.58 -0.32 -8.77
N HIS A 55 -10.18 -0.46 -7.51
CA HIS A 55 -9.18 0.42 -6.92
C HIS A 55 -7.74 -0.01 -7.23
N HIS A 56 -7.55 -1.21 -7.74
CA HIS A 56 -6.22 -1.71 -8.08
C HIS A 56 -5.88 -1.54 -9.55
N ASN A 57 -6.68 -2.11 -10.43
CA ASN A 57 -6.35 -2.23 -11.84
C ASN A 57 -7.36 -1.64 -12.83
N GLU A 58 -8.44 -1.01 -12.38
CA GLU A 58 -9.45 -0.50 -13.30
C GLU A 58 -9.33 1.01 -13.48
N PRO A 59 -9.11 1.51 -14.72
CA PRO A 59 -9.09 2.96 -14.94
C PRO A 59 -10.49 3.55 -14.75
N PRO A 60 -10.61 4.78 -14.29
CA PRO A 60 -9.53 5.69 -13.92
C PRO A 60 -9.13 5.61 -12.45
N LEU A 61 -9.85 4.84 -11.63
CA LEU A 61 -9.71 4.86 -10.17
C LEU A 61 -8.61 3.95 -9.61
N GLY A 62 -8.20 2.95 -10.38
CA GLY A 62 -7.17 2.00 -9.92
C GLY A 62 -5.84 2.69 -9.68
N VAL A 63 -5.13 2.25 -8.63
CA VAL A 63 -3.85 2.89 -8.25
C VAL A 63 -2.80 2.82 -9.35
N HIS A 64 -2.89 1.84 -10.24
CA HIS A 64 -1.97 1.76 -11.37
C HIS A 64 -2.26 2.80 -12.46
N PHE A 65 -3.40 3.49 -12.39
CA PHE A 65 -3.82 4.52 -13.34
C PHE A 65 -4.00 5.89 -12.70
N ASP A 66 -4.02 5.95 -11.36
CA ASP A 66 -4.23 7.20 -10.61
C ASP A 66 -3.01 7.52 -9.77
N PRO A 67 -2.14 8.45 -10.24
CA PRO A 67 -0.93 8.81 -9.49
C PRO A 67 -1.22 9.38 -8.10
N THR A 68 -2.35 10.07 -7.92
CA THR A 68 -2.73 10.62 -6.63
C THR A 68 -3.03 9.51 -5.62
N ALA A 69 -3.80 8.51 -6.03
CA ALA A 69 -4.11 7.37 -5.18
C ALA A 69 -2.85 6.59 -4.83
N ARG A 70 -1.98 6.38 -5.81
CA ARG A 70 -0.70 5.69 -5.58
C ARG A 70 0.16 6.43 -4.58
N ARG A 71 0.26 7.75 -4.72
CA ARG A 71 1.03 8.60 -3.81
C ARG A 71 0.47 8.54 -2.39
N GLU A 72 -0.84 8.53 -2.26
CA GLU A 72 -1.52 8.41 -0.97
C GLU A 72 -1.11 7.13 -0.24
N LEU A 73 -1.07 6.01 -0.97
CA LEU A 73 -0.63 4.73 -0.38
C LEU A 73 0.87 4.76 -0.03
N GLU A 74 1.69 5.37 -0.87
CA GLU A 74 3.12 5.49 -0.60
C GLU A 74 3.38 6.30 0.66
N GLN A 75 2.66 7.41 0.84
CA GLN A 75 2.79 8.23 2.04
C GLN A 75 2.34 7.48 3.28
N ALA A 76 1.24 6.74 3.18
CA ALA A 76 0.76 5.91 4.28
C ALA A 76 1.78 4.82 4.64
N ALA A 77 2.42 4.23 3.64
CA ALA A 77 3.43 3.22 3.85
C ALA A 77 4.65 3.78 4.57
N GLN A 78 5.13 4.95 4.13
CA GLN A 78 6.26 5.61 4.79
C GLN A 78 5.95 5.94 6.24
N PHE A 79 4.77 6.50 6.50
CA PHE A 79 4.35 6.84 7.85
C PHE A 79 4.32 5.60 8.74
N ALA A 80 3.68 4.53 8.28
CA ALA A 80 3.57 3.29 9.07
C ALA A 80 4.94 2.67 9.31
N PHE A 81 5.82 2.70 8.32
CA PHE A 81 7.16 2.15 8.44
C PHE A 81 7.99 2.92 9.49
N ASP A 82 7.97 4.25 9.41
CA ASP A 82 8.71 5.08 10.34
C ASP A 82 8.15 4.99 11.76
N ASP A 83 6.83 4.83 11.88
CA ASP A 83 6.20 4.64 13.19
C ASP A 83 6.66 3.34 13.85
N LEU A 84 6.81 2.28 13.05
CA LEU A 84 7.21 0.97 13.54
C LEU A 84 8.72 0.85 13.78
N HIS A 85 9.54 1.41 12.90
CA HIS A 85 10.99 1.21 12.90
C HIS A 85 11.79 2.43 13.35
N GLY A 86 11.14 3.56 13.55
CA GLY A 86 11.78 4.80 13.98
C GLY A 86 11.85 5.84 12.86
N PRO A 87 11.90 7.14 13.24
CA PRO A 87 11.95 8.22 12.26
C PRO A 87 13.13 8.08 11.29
N GLY A 88 12.85 8.27 10.01
CA GLY A 88 13.88 8.20 8.96
C GLY A 88 14.25 6.80 8.51
N SER A 89 13.65 5.75 9.09
CA SER A 89 13.97 4.36 8.73
C SER A 89 13.58 4.04 7.30
N PHE A 90 12.45 4.57 6.84
CA PHE A 90 11.98 4.34 5.46
C PHE A 90 13.02 4.86 4.45
N ALA A 91 13.51 6.08 4.66
CA ALA A 91 14.50 6.67 3.77
C ALA A 91 15.79 5.87 3.73
N LYS A 92 16.20 5.28 4.86
CA LYS A 92 17.39 4.44 4.92
C LYS A 92 17.25 3.15 4.12
N VAL A 93 16.10 2.51 4.22
CA VAL A 93 15.86 1.22 3.55
C VAL A 93 15.59 1.41 2.06
N PHE A 94 14.76 2.39 1.70
CA PHE A 94 14.32 2.58 0.32
C PHE A 94 15.13 3.63 -0.44
N GLY A 95 15.95 4.40 0.25
CA GLY A 95 16.79 5.42 -0.37
C GLY A 95 16.03 6.64 -0.87
N GLU A 96 14.80 6.84 -0.39
CA GLU A 96 13.96 7.96 -0.81
C GLU A 96 12.95 8.32 0.27
N GLU A 97 12.45 9.53 0.23
CA GLU A 97 11.31 9.98 1.02
C GLU A 97 10.14 10.29 0.10
N ILE A 98 8.95 9.92 0.57
CA ILE A 98 7.73 10.15 -0.21
C ILE A 98 7.13 11.51 0.15
#